data_f339ad2d55e34dadb1e999fc57dfb231
#
_entry.id   f339ad2d55e34dadb1e999fc57dfb231
#
_cell.length_a   1.000
_cell.length_b   1.000
_cell.length_c   1.000
_cell.angle_alpha   90.00
_cell.angle_beta   90.00
_cell.angle_gamma   90.00
#
_symmetry.space_group_name_H-M   'P 1'
#
loop_
_entity.id
_entity.type
_entity.pdbx_description
1 polymer ?
#
loop_
_entity_poly.entity_id
_entity_poly.type
_entity_poly.pdbx_seq_one_letter_code
_entity_poly.pdbx_strand_id
1 'polypeptide(L)'
;RVDRSTPWSLMASPIVISALDSIKVRKGVWEAIKDKPWMWYLEARMGAEVFQLHAVNGDDRDWYDQMLASQDDSLIPDEPCTAKATIYTACIAAGQIGKTVRQIVTGEKPPRLLIHDIVKGVITQIGG
;
A
#
# COMPACT_ATOMS: atom_id res chain seq x y z
N ARG A 1 -15.46 -3.25 9.08
CA ARG A 1 -14.65 -4.17 8.28
C ARG A 1 -14.98 -3.98 6.81
N VAL A 2 -13.97 -3.79 5.96
CA VAL A 2 -14.15 -3.69 4.50
C VAL A 2 -14.01 -5.09 3.90
N ASP A 3 -15.00 -5.51 3.12
CA ASP A 3 -15.01 -6.77 2.38
C ASP A 3 -15.84 -6.62 1.08
N ARG A 4 -16.02 -7.72 0.33
CA ARG A 4 -16.76 -7.70 -0.94
C ARG A 4 -18.21 -7.18 -0.82
N SER A 5 -18.81 -7.27 0.35
CA SER A 5 -20.18 -6.78 0.59
C SER A 5 -20.24 -5.28 0.89
N THR A 6 -19.09 -4.63 1.13
CA THR A 6 -19.03 -3.21 1.44
C THR A 6 -19.42 -2.38 0.20
N PRO A 7 -20.46 -1.53 0.29
CA PRO A 7 -20.88 -0.73 -0.86
C PRO A 7 -19.78 0.22 -1.32
N TRP A 8 -19.47 0.22 -2.62
CA TRP A 8 -18.48 1.14 -3.20
C TRP A 8 -18.80 2.60 -2.91
N SER A 9 -20.08 2.96 -2.82
CA SER A 9 -20.52 4.32 -2.50
C SER A 9 -19.96 4.85 -1.16
N LEU A 10 -19.58 3.95 -0.25
CA LEU A 10 -18.94 4.32 1.02
C LEU A 10 -17.42 4.53 0.88
N MET A 11 -16.84 4.08 -0.22
CA MET A 11 -15.40 4.11 -0.47
C MET A 11 -15.05 4.85 -1.77
N ALA A 12 -16.05 5.37 -2.48
CA ALA A 12 -15.85 5.97 -3.80
C ALA A 12 -14.89 7.15 -3.74
N SER A 13 -13.72 6.96 -4.31
CA SER A 13 -12.67 7.97 -4.42
C SER A 13 -11.81 7.66 -5.64
N PRO A 14 -11.30 8.68 -6.35
CA PRO A 14 -10.32 8.47 -7.41
C PRO A 14 -8.99 7.93 -6.86
N ILE A 15 -8.67 8.18 -5.60
CA ILE A 15 -7.48 7.67 -4.92
C ILE A 15 -7.93 6.93 -3.66
N VAL A 16 -7.62 5.64 -3.59
CA VAL A 16 -7.88 4.80 -2.42
C VAL A 16 -6.55 4.54 -1.71
N ILE A 17 -6.50 4.81 -0.41
CA ILE A 17 -5.31 4.60 0.42
C ILE A 17 -5.60 3.51 1.44
N SER A 18 -4.73 2.52 1.49
CA SER A 18 -4.79 1.39 2.42
C SER A 18 -3.52 1.32 3.26
N ALA A 19 -3.67 1.32 4.57
CA ALA A 19 -2.58 1.15 5.53
C ALA A 19 -2.99 0.07 6.54
N LEU A 20 -2.72 -1.18 6.20
CA LEU A 20 -3.18 -2.35 6.92
C LEU A 20 -1.99 -3.17 7.43
N ASP A 21 -2.19 -3.86 8.52
CA ASP A 21 -1.15 -4.62 9.24
C ASP A 21 -1.07 -6.10 8.84
N SER A 22 -2.07 -6.65 8.15
CA SER A 22 -2.08 -8.07 7.78
C SER A 22 -2.32 -8.30 6.29
N ILE A 23 -1.64 -9.31 5.72
CA ILE A 23 -1.80 -9.70 4.31
C ILE A 23 -3.21 -10.22 4.06
N LYS A 24 -3.79 -10.96 5.00
CA LYS A 24 -5.17 -11.45 4.90
C LYS A 24 -6.17 -10.31 4.75
N VAL A 25 -6.03 -9.25 5.55
CA VAL A 25 -6.91 -8.07 5.47
C VAL A 25 -6.67 -7.31 4.17
N ARG A 26 -5.41 -7.18 3.73
CA ARG A 26 -5.06 -6.58 2.43
C ARG A 26 -5.72 -7.31 1.27
N LYS A 27 -5.63 -8.64 1.24
CA LYS A 27 -6.31 -9.47 0.23
C LYS A 27 -7.82 -9.24 0.23
N GLY A 28 -8.43 -9.18 1.40
CA GLY A 28 -9.87 -8.90 1.54
C GLY A 28 -10.27 -7.53 0.99
N VAL A 29 -9.49 -6.49 1.29
CA VAL A 29 -9.72 -5.13 0.77
C VAL A 29 -9.50 -5.09 -0.73
N TRP A 30 -8.42 -5.69 -1.24
CA TRP A 30 -8.14 -5.75 -2.67
C TRP A 30 -9.26 -6.43 -3.45
N GLU A 31 -9.73 -7.58 -2.99
CA GLU A 31 -10.88 -8.28 -3.59
C GLU A 31 -12.16 -7.44 -3.62
N ALA A 32 -12.35 -6.55 -2.64
CA ALA A 32 -13.50 -5.66 -2.60
C ALA A 32 -13.41 -4.50 -3.59
N ILE A 33 -12.20 -4.06 -3.94
CA ILE A 33 -11.99 -2.83 -4.71
C ILE A 33 -11.38 -3.03 -6.10
N LYS A 34 -10.75 -4.17 -6.38
CA LYS A 34 -9.97 -4.38 -7.62
C LYS A 34 -10.75 -4.10 -8.92
N ASP A 35 -12.06 -4.35 -8.92
CA ASP A 35 -12.94 -4.13 -10.08
C ASP A 35 -13.67 -2.76 -10.04
N LYS A 36 -13.35 -1.91 -9.07
CA LYS A 36 -14.01 -0.61 -8.91
C LYS A 36 -13.30 0.48 -9.72
N PRO A 37 -13.99 1.58 -10.05
CA PRO A 37 -13.50 2.62 -10.95
C PRO A 37 -12.59 3.66 -10.27
N TRP A 38 -11.70 3.22 -9.38
CA TRP A 38 -10.65 4.10 -8.86
C TRP A 38 -9.53 4.29 -9.90
N MET A 39 -8.81 5.41 -9.80
CA MET A 39 -7.68 5.72 -10.67
C MET A 39 -6.36 5.23 -10.07
N TRP A 40 -6.21 5.37 -8.75
CA TRP A 40 -5.00 4.98 -8.03
C TRP A 40 -5.36 4.26 -6.73
N TYR A 41 -4.64 3.19 -6.46
CA TYR A 41 -4.65 2.49 -5.18
C TYR A 41 -3.27 2.57 -4.55
N LEU A 42 -3.17 3.18 -3.38
CA LEU A 42 -1.94 3.32 -2.61
C LEU A 42 -2.00 2.37 -1.42
N GLU A 43 -1.08 1.41 -1.39
CA GLU A 43 -1.01 0.46 -0.28
C GLU A 43 0.29 0.66 0.48
N ALA A 44 0.17 1.09 1.73
CA ALA A 44 1.28 1.34 2.65
C ALA A 44 1.52 0.14 3.57
N ARG A 45 2.77 -0.23 3.72
CA ARG A 45 3.23 -1.27 4.65
C ARG A 45 4.33 -0.72 5.52
N MET A 46 4.25 -1.02 6.80
CA MET A 46 5.28 -0.66 7.78
C MET A 46 5.62 -1.88 8.61
N GLY A 47 6.91 -2.16 8.75
CA GLY A 47 7.45 -3.17 9.65
C GLY A 47 8.68 -2.59 10.31
N ALA A 48 8.66 -2.44 11.65
CA ALA A 48 9.75 -1.84 12.42
C ALA A 48 10.21 -0.49 11.81
N GLU A 49 11.35 -0.47 11.13
CA GLU A 49 11.97 0.72 10.52
C GLU A 49 12.05 0.63 8.99
N VAL A 50 11.19 -0.18 8.38
CA VAL A 50 11.04 -0.27 6.92
C VAL A 50 9.64 0.15 6.52
N PHE A 51 9.57 1.05 5.56
CA PHE A 51 8.32 1.48 4.93
C PHE A 51 8.29 1.05 3.47
N GLN A 52 7.15 0.55 3.01
CA GLN A 52 6.89 0.25 1.61
C GLN A 52 5.61 0.93 1.16
N LEU A 53 5.62 1.48 -0.04
CA LEU A 53 4.44 2.07 -0.67
C LEU A 53 4.29 1.50 -2.07
N HIS A 54 3.20 0.79 -2.29
CA HIS A 54 2.76 0.39 -3.63
C HIS A 54 1.82 1.45 -4.19
N ALA A 55 2.12 1.97 -5.38
CA ALA A 55 1.25 2.88 -6.10
C ALA A 55 0.75 2.17 -7.38
N VAL A 56 -0.50 1.75 -7.36
CA VAL A 56 -1.13 0.92 -8.39
C VAL A 56 -2.11 1.78 -9.18
N ASN A 57 -1.89 1.93 -10.47
CA ASN A 57 -2.86 2.52 -11.40
C ASN A 57 -3.66 1.42 -12.12
N GLY A 58 -4.53 1.82 -13.04
CA GLY A 58 -5.35 0.88 -13.80
C GLY A 58 -4.55 -0.16 -14.57
N ASP A 59 -3.40 0.24 -15.15
CA ASP A 59 -2.55 -0.65 -15.95
C ASP A 59 -1.75 -1.64 -15.10
N ASP A 60 -1.56 -1.33 -13.82
CA ASP A 60 -0.78 -2.15 -12.88
C ASP A 60 -1.65 -3.11 -12.05
N ARG A 61 -2.97 -3.18 -12.29
CA ARG A 61 -3.90 -4.02 -11.50
C ARG A 61 -3.51 -5.49 -11.53
N ASP A 62 -3.27 -6.04 -12.71
CA ASP A 62 -2.91 -7.45 -12.86
C ASP A 62 -1.57 -7.78 -12.21
N TRP A 63 -0.60 -6.89 -12.32
CA TRP A 63 0.67 -7.02 -11.64
C TRP A 63 0.50 -7.07 -10.12
N TYR A 64 -0.30 -6.15 -9.56
CA TYR A 64 -0.53 -6.09 -8.12
C TYR A 64 -1.32 -7.31 -7.62
N ASP A 65 -2.33 -7.75 -8.38
CA ASP A 65 -3.13 -8.93 -8.06
C ASP A 65 -2.25 -10.20 -7.97
N GLN A 66 -1.38 -10.42 -8.96
CA GLN A 66 -0.45 -11.54 -8.97
C GLN A 66 0.58 -11.45 -7.83
N MET A 67 1.14 -10.28 -7.60
CA MET A 67 2.08 -10.05 -6.51
C MET A 67 1.44 -10.33 -5.15
N LEU A 68 0.24 -9.83 -4.90
CA LEU A 68 -0.48 -10.03 -3.65
C LEU A 68 -0.91 -11.49 -3.48
N ALA A 69 -1.32 -12.17 -4.56
CA ALA A 69 -1.69 -13.60 -4.54
C ALA A 69 -0.50 -14.49 -4.17
N SER A 70 0.73 -14.11 -4.57
CA SER A 70 1.95 -14.87 -4.26
C SER A 70 2.38 -14.77 -2.80
N GLN A 71 1.81 -13.84 -2.03
CA GLN A 71 2.14 -13.64 -0.62
C GLN A 71 1.28 -14.54 0.27
N ASP A 72 1.94 -15.25 1.18
CA ASP A 72 1.28 -16.17 2.11
C ASP A 72 1.57 -15.74 3.55
N ASP A 73 0.52 -15.48 4.33
CA ASP A 73 0.61 -15.13 5.75
C ASP A 73 1.28 -16.23 6.58
N SER A 74 1.18 -17.50 6.14
CA SER A 74 1.77 -18.64 6.87
C SER A 74 3.31 -18.66 6.81
N LEU A 75 3.92 -17.98 5.85
CA LEU A 75 5.36 -17.89 5.66
C LEU A 75 5.97 -16.64 6.29
N ILE A 76 5.14 -15.70 6.73
CA ILE A 76 5.58 -14.50 7.45
C ILE A 76 5.40 -14.81 8.93
N PRO A 77 6.50 -14.91 9.72
CA PRO A 77 6.36 -15.03 11.16
C PRO A 77 5.46 -13.89 11.65
N ASP A 78 4.50 -14.20 12.53
CA ASP A 78 3.83 -13.16 13.29
C ASP A 78 4.91 -12.28 13.91
N GLU A 79 5.17 -11.13 13.30
CA GLU A 79 6.05 -10.17 13.92
C GLU A 79 5.41 -9.83 15.27
N PRO A 80 6.11 -10.06 16.38
CA PRO A 80 5.54 -9.74 17.68
C PRO A 80 5.12 -8.28 17.67
N CYS A 81 4.02 -7.96 18.35
CA CYS A 81 3.51 -6.58 18.48
C CYS A 81 4.57 -5.58 18.99
N THR A 82 5.71 -6.07 19.44
CA THR A 82 6.92 -5.31 19.80
C THR A 82 7.70 -4.81 18.59
N ALA A 83 7.50 -5.38 17.39
CA ALA A 83 8.05 -4.87 16.13
C ALA A 83 7.14 -3.84 15.47
N LYS A 84 6.37 -3.11 16.27
CA LYS A 84 5.54 -2.00 15.79
C LYS A 84 6.42 -0.97 15.09
N ALA A 85 5.87 -0.41 14.00
CA ALA A 85 6.48 0.74 13.37
C ALA A 85 6.75 1.83 14.40
N THR A 86 7.96 2.36 14.37
CA THR A 86 8.32 3.47 15.25
C THR A 86 7.56 4.74 14.83
N ILE A 87 7.46 5.71 15.74
CA ILE A 87 6.77 6.97 15.44
C ILE A 87 7.38 7.68 14.22
N TYR A 88 8.69 7.65 14.08
CA TYR A 88 9.35 8.27 12.94
C TYR A 88 9.12 7.50 11.64
N THR A 89 8.99 6.17 11.66
CA THR A 89 8.57 5.38 10.49
C THR A 89 7.17 5.79 10.04
N ALA A 90 6.24 5.96 10.98
CA ALA A 90 4.89 6.40 10.69
C ALA A 90 4.85 7.83 10.10
N CYS A 91 5.67 8.75 10.63
CA CYS A 91 5.79 10.11 10.11
C CYS A 91 6.37 10.14 8.69
N ILE A 92 7.39 9.33 8.41
CA ILE A 92 7.99 9.19 7.07
C ILE A 92 6.96 8.60 6.10
N ALA A 93 6.22 7.56 6.53
CA ALA A 93 5.17 6.95 5.74
C ALA A 93 4.09 7.96 5.36
N ALA A 94 3.60 8.74 6.32
CA ALA A 94 2.62 9.79 6.07
C ALA A 94 3.13 10.84 5.08
N GLY A 95 4.38 11.27 5.22
CA GLY A 95 5.03 12.20 4.29
C GLY A 95 5.16 11.65 2.88
N GLN A 96 5.56 10.39 2.72
CA GLN A 96 5.67 9.72 1.42
C GLN A 96 4.30 9.51 0.75
N ILE A 97 3.29 9.14 1.51
CA ILE A 97 1.92 9.03 1.00
C ILE A 97 1.44 10.39 0.51
N GLY A 98 1.60 11.44 1.31
CA GLY A 98 1.22 12.81 0.93
C GLY A 98 1.94 13.30 -0.33
N LYS A 99 3.26 13.05 -0.43
CA LYS A 99 4.04 13.34 -1.65
C LYS A 99 3.47 12.59 -2.87
N THR A 100 3.17 11.30 -2.72
CA THR A 100 2.65 10.47 -3.81
C THR A 100 1.27 10.95 -4.26
N VAL A 101 0.39 11.30 -3.34
CA VAL A 101 -0.91 11.91 -3.67
C VAL A 101 -0.71 13.21 -4.44
N ARG A 102 0.21 14.08 -4.00
CA ARG A 102 0.52 15.31 -4.72
C ARG A 102 1.01 15.02 -6.13
N GLN A 103 1.93 14.08 -6.32
CA GLN A 103 2.41 13.68 -7.64
C GLN A 103 1.24 13.27 -8.55
N ILE A 104 0.35 12.40 -8.06
CA ILE A 104 -0.83 11.95 -8.81
C ILE A 104 -1.72 13.14 -9.21
N VAL A 105 -2.03 14.02 -8.27
CA VAL A 105 -2.91 15.16 -8.52
C VAL A 105 -2.30 16.17 -9.50
N THR A 106 -0.97 16.29 -9.52
CA THR A 106 -0.25 17.17 -10.47
C THR A 106 0.08 16.49 -11.79
N GLY A 107 -0.37 15.25 -12.02
CA GLY A 107 -0.14 14.51 -13.26
C GLY A 107 1.23 13.85 -13.38
N GLU A 108 2.00 13.80 -12.30
CA GLU A 108 3.24 13.05 -12.24
C GLU A 108 2.95 11.57 -11.97
N LYS A 109 3.71 10.67 -12.58
CA LYS A 109 3.60 9.24 -12.33
C LYS A 109 4.52 8.82 -11.18
N PRO A 110 4.00 8.39 -10.03
CA PRO A 110 4.83 7.88 -8.95
C PRO A 110 5.45 6.52 -9.31
N PRO A 111 6.53 6.10 -8.62
CA PRO A 111 7.07 4.76 -8.77
C PRO A 111 6.02 3.73 -8.32
N ARG A 112 6.01 2.57 -9.00
CA ARG A 112 5.12 1.45 -8.68
C ARG A 112 5.33 0.91 -7.26
N LEU A 113 6.58 0.87 -6.83
CA LEU A 113 6.98 0.47 -5.49
C LEU A 113 8.10 1.39 -4.99
N LEU A 114 7.91 1.92 -3.80
CA LEU A 114 8.92 2.63 -3.04
C LEU A 114 9.19 1.87 -1.75
N ILE A 115 10.46 1.59 -1.47
CA ILE A 115 10.92 0.97 -0.22
C ILE A 115 11.86 1.96 0.46
N HIS A 116 11.58 2.31 1.70
CA HIS A 116 12.44 3.13 2.53
C HIS A 116 12.92 2.31 3.74
N ASP A 117 14.17 1.88 3.69
CA ASP A 117 14.87 1.29 4.82
C ASP A 117 15.50 2.42 5.64
N ILE A 118 14.89 2.75 6.76
CA ILE A 118 15.27 3.89 7.58
C ILE A 118 16.60 3.61 8.31
N VAL A 119 16.82 2.36 8.72
CA VAL A 119 18.07 1.96 9.40
C VAL A 119 19.27 2.16 8.49
N LYS A 120 19.15 1.74 7.25
CA LYS A 120 20.23 1.87 6.26
C LYS A 120 20.27 3.25 5.58
N GLY A 121 19.22 4.06 5.75
CA GLY A 121 19.09 5.33 5.07
C GLY A 121 18.96 5.20 3.55
N VAL A 122 18.35 4.11 3.05
CA VAL A 122 18.26 3.80 1.63
C VAL A 122 16.81 3.86 1.16
N ILE A 123 16.62 4.54 0.03
CA ILE A 123 15.33 4.56 -0.66
C ILE A 123 15.51 3.86 -2.01
N THR A 124 14.71 2.82 -2.23
CA THR A 124 14.65 2.07 -3.50
C THR A 124 13.32 2.35 -4.18
N GLN A 125 13.36 2.61 -5.50
CA GLN A 125 12.17 2.84 -6.31
C GLN A 125 12.16 1.86 -7.49
N ILE A 126 11.00 1.27 -7.77
CA ILE A 126 10.80 0.32 -8.85
C ILE A 126 9.61 0.77 -9.71
N GLY A 127 9.83 0.89 -11.01
CA GLY A 127 8.84 1.38 -11.95
C GLY A 127 8.56 2.88 -11.77
N GLY A 128 8.01 3.51 -12.75
CA GLY A 128 7.73 4.96 -12.71
C GLY A 128 7.84 5.61 -14.04
#